data_5ca6a8c436a8d8ef57b7b516abc891fd
#
_entry.id   5ca6a8c436a8d8ef57b7b516abc891fd
#
_cell.length_a   1.000
_cell.length_b   1.000
_cell.length_c   1.000
_cell.angle_alpha   90.00
_cell.angle_beta   90.00
_cell.angle_gamma   90.00
#
_symmetry.space_group_name_H-M   'P 1'
#
loop_
_entity.id
_entity.type
_entity.pdbx_description
1 polymer ?
#
loop_
_entity_poly.entity_id
_entity_poly.type
_entity_poly.pdbx_seq_one_letter_code
_entity_poly.pdbx_strand_id
1 'polypeptide(L)'
;MLYRITDGTLAIGGENLLEHFDFEIKGRERIAITGPNGSGKTTFLRLIAGELFLERDDRRQGEGIYLARNVTIGMLRQQIFENTAHTVQEEMMVLCPSRDTWDRERFEFEQEYDRIFTGFGFAKEDKEKLLSDFSGGEQTKIAMVRLLLEKPDILLLDEPTNHLDMESVRWLENYLQNYSGAVVMVSHDRYFIDETAEIVYELTDKKLVRYVGNYTQFRQQKLKNLAIWKKQYEQQQAELERLNQLIERFKHKPKKAAFARSKKKLIERMEKLPTPPTLAEHIFTGELVPAVMGGKWVAEAEELKIGYDGKAIAELSLRIRRGQKIGIIGPNGAGKTTFLKTVAGLLAPVKGKCQLGLHIEPGYFDQQSAALTSDKKVLEHFHDLFPAMPEKDVRNELAAWLFEGADVQKTVSDLSGGEKARLVLAEILEKRPNFLMLDEPTNHMDIPARETLESAFRVYKGTMLFISHDRYFIEQVADALLIFENGQVSYYPFGYRHYMERLERMNQFRAAGVSEEDAAVVLGQMSAEDQALIAGLKNVPKGATLLGHELSTDQAFLDWQLRLAAEAMADAAEKAENYYYSVEKTKQDEWEKWIEQVCDDEVGSSDVKELTSVDENLYPESVGSQVYDVLEQWYK
;
A
#
# COMPACT_ATOMS: atom_id res chain seq x y z
N MET A 1 -8.67 -26.87 16.08
CA MET A 1 -9.22 -25.64 16.66
C MET A 1 -8.29 -25.21 17.78
N LEU A 2 -7.55 -24.14 17.59
CA LEU A 2 -6.64 -23.60 18.60
C LEU A 2 -7.35 -22.56 19.48
N TYR A 3 -8.11 -21.67 18.85
CA TYR A 3 -8.80 -20.58 19.53
C TYR A 3 -10.16 -20.32 18.88
N ARG A 4 -11.17 -19.98 19.68
CA ARG A 4 -12.51 -19.61 19.19
C ARG A 4 -13.21 -18.64 20.12
N ILE A 5 -13.82 -17.63 19.55
CA ILE A 5 -14.80 -16.76 20.21
C ILE A 5 -16.16 -17.03 19.56
N THR A 6 -17.20 -17.16 20.37
CA THR A 6 -18.58 -17.36 19.89
C THR A 6 -19.47 -16.28 20.49
N ASP A 7 -20.17 -15.53 19.62
CA ASP A 7 -21.12 -14.46 19.96
C ASP A 7 -20.55 -13.45 20.98
N GLY A 8 -19.25 -13.06 20.77
CA GLY A 8 -18.53 -12.20 21.69
C GLY A 8 -18.95 -10.73 21.57
N THR A 9 -18.89 -10.01 22.70
CA THR A 9 -18.99 -8.54 22.74
C THR A 9 -17.76 -7.99 23.44
N LEU A 10 -17.05 -7.06 22.77
CA LEU A 10 -15.85 -6.40 23.30
C LEU A 10 -16.15 -4.94 23.55
N ALA A 11 -16.07 -4.52 24.82
CA ALA A 11 -16.26 -3.13 25.23
C ALA A 11 -15.02 -2.58 25.95
N ILE A 12 -14.76 -1.29 25.79
CA ILE A 12 -13.74 -0.54 26.53
C ILE A 12 -14.33 0.78 27.01
N GLY A 13 -14.14 1.08 28.30
CA GLY A 13 -14.62 2.34 28.88
C GLY A 13 -16.14 2.52 28.83
N GLY A 14 -16.90 1.42 28.67
CA GLY A 14 -18.36 1.45 28.57
C GLY A 14 -18.89 1.63 27.13
N GLU A 15 -18.00 1.68 26.14
CA GLU A 15 -18.39 1.71 24.73
C GLU A 15 -18.07 0.37 24.06
N ASN A 16 -19.06 -0.18 23.32
CA ASN A 16 -18.87 -1.40 22.56
C ASN A 16 -18.01 -1.12 21.33
N LEU A 17 -16.88 -1.80 21.22
CA LEU A 17 -16.02 -1.79 20.03
C LEU A 17 -16.44 -2.84 19.01
N LEU A 18 -16.84 -4.03 19.51
CA LEU A 18 -17.34 -5.14 18.70
C LEU A 18 -18.58 -5.73 19.37
N GLU A 19 -19.59 -6.05 18.57
CA GLU A 19 -20.86 -6.58 19.02
C GLU A 19 -21.17 -7.88 18.26
N HIS A 20 -21.53 -8.95 19.00
CA HIS A 20 -22.02 -10.21 18.43
C HIS A 20 -21.12 -10.78 17.31
N PHE A 21 -19.85 -10.97 17.61
CA PHE A 21 -18.88 -11.46 16.64
C PHE A 21 -18.41 -12.88 16.92
N ASP A 22 -18.13 -13.59 15.85
CA ASP A 22 -17.48 -14.90 15.88
C ASP A 22 -16.06 -14.78 15.31
N PHE A 23 -15.11 -15.46 15.96
CA PHE A 23 -13.72 -15.54 15.52
C PHE A 23 -13.15 -16.93 15.77
N GLU A 24 -12.36 -17.47 14.84
CA GLU A 24 -11.78 -18.80 14.99
C GLU A 24 -10.38 -18.91 14.38
N ILE A 25 -9.52 -19.70 15.02
CA ILE A 25 -8.19 -20.09 14.53
C ILE A 25 -8.12 -21.63 14.47
N LYS A 26 -7.91 -22.18 13.26
CA LYS A 26 -7.96 -23.63 12.99
C LYS A 26 -6.59 -24.21 12.63
N GLY A 27 -5.59 -24.11 13.47
CA GLY A 27 -4.28 -24.67 13.14
C GLY A 27 -3.36 -23.64 12.47
N ARG A 28 -2.68 -24.01 11.36
CA ARG A 28 -1.68 -23.16 10.69
C ARG A 28 -2.29 -22.07 9.81
N GLU A 29 -3.34 -21.41 10.24
CA GLU A 29 -3.95 -20.35 9.46
C GLU A 29 -3.13 -19.04 9.53
N ARG A 30 -3.13 -18.29 8.43
CA ARG A 30 -2.57 -16.94 8.30
C ARG A 30 -3.72 -15.96 8.21
N ILE A 31 -3.95 -15.25 9.29
CA ILE A 31 -5.11 -14.38 9.46
C ILE A 31 -4.66 -12.93 9.50
N ALA A 32 -5.17 -12.10 8.60
CA ALA A 32 -5.01 -10.65 8.68
C ALA A 32 -6.27 -10.00 9.24
N ILE A 33 -6.08 -8.99 10.09
CA ILE A 33 -7.15 -8.13 10.61
C ILE A 33 -6.97 -6.75 10.00
N THR A 34 -7.99 -6.27 9.29
CA THR A 34 -8.00 -4.97 8.64
C THR A 34 -9.17 -4.11 9.11
N GLY A 35 -9.09 -2.81 8.93
CA GLY A 35 -10.13 -1.86 9.32
C GLY A 35 -9.57 -0.46 9.54
N PRO A 36 -10.42 0.58 9.66
CA PRO A 36 -9.98 1.96 9.89
C PRO A 36 -9.19 2.13 11.20
N ASN A 37 -8.46 3.23 11.30
CA ASN A 37 -7.80 3.56 12.55
C ASN A 37 -8.85 3.82 13.65
N GLY A 38 -8.53 3.42 14.89
CA GLY A 38 -9.47 3.52 16.00
C GLY A 38 -10.58 2.46 16.03
N SER A 39 -10.68 1.56 15.06
CA SER A 39 -11.70 0.49 15.05
C SER A 39 -11.50 -0.60 16.11
N GLY A 40 -10.36 -0.61 16.81
CA GLY A 40 -10.07 -1.57 17.88
C GLY A 40 -9.24 -2.79 17.47
N LYS A 41 -8.49 -2.72 16.37
CA LYS A 41 -7.64 -3.83 15.86
C LYS A 41 -6.62 -4.32 16.92
N THR A 42 -5.82 -3.41 17.45
CA THR A 42 -4.86 -3.70 18.55
C THR A 42 -5.57 -4.24 19.79
N THR A 43 -6.72 -3.67 20.13
CA THR A 43 -7.56 -4.12 21.25
C THR A 43 -8.02 -5.56 21.05
N PHE A 44 -8.39 -5.90 19.83
CA PHE A 44 -8.78 -7.26 19.48
C PHE A 44 -7.62 -8.25 19.58
N LEU A 45 -6.40 -7.87 19.16
CA LEU A 45 -5.21 -8.70 19.41
C LEU A 45 -4.95 -8.91 20.90
N ARG A 46 -5.11 -7.87 21.73
CA ARG A 46 -4.97 -7.96 23.19
C ARG A 46 -6.04 -8.86 23.83
N LEU A 47 -7.24 -8.90 23.25
CA LEU A 47 -8.27 -9.86 23.66
C LEU A 47 -7.82 -11.30 23.37
N ILE A 48 -7.27 -11.57 22.17
CA ILE A 48 -6.75 -12.90 21.80
C ILE A 48 -5.56 -13.27 22.69
N ALA A 49 -4.70 -12.32 23.04
CA ALA A 49 -3.57 -12.51 23.96
C ALA A 49 -4.00 -12.80 25.42
N GLY A 50 -5.29 -12.67 25.72
CA GLY A 50 -5.83 -12.88 27.09
C GLY A 50 -5.61 -11.70 28.04
N GLU A 51 -5.22 -10.53 27.54
CA GLU A 51 -5.05 -9.30 28.34
C GLU A 51 -6.39 -8.59 28.60
N LEU A 52 -7.40 -8.89 27.81
CA LEU A 52 -8.75 -8.34 27.91
C LEU A 52 -9.78 -9.47 27.98
N PHE A 53 -10.97 -9.11 28.46
CA PHE A 53 -12.09 -10.04 28.63
C PHE A 53 -13.29 -9.57 27.81
N LEU A 54 -14.13 -10.51 27.37
CA LEU A 54 -15.42 -10.21 26.77
C LEU A 54 -16.36 -9.65 27.85
N GLU A 55 -17.25 -8.76 27.43
CA GLU A 55 -18.37 -8.37 28.26
C GLU A 55 -19.33 -9.56 28.38
N ARG A 56 -19.70 -9.94 29.60
CA ARG A 56 -20.60 -11.08 29.85
C ARG A 56 -22.04 -10.61 29.95
N ASP A 57 -22.89 -11.14 29.08
CA ASP A 57 -24.33 -11.10 29.29
C ASP A 57 -24.79 -12.41 29.97
N ASP A 58 -25.06 -12.34 31.28
CA ASP A 58 -25.48 -13.50 32.10
C ASP A 58 -26.77 -14.18 31.57
N ARG A 59 -27.44 -13.58 30.61
CA ARG A 59 -28.70 -14.10 30.00
C ARG A 59 -28.48 -15.00 28.79
N ARG A 60 -27.25 -15.09 28.28
CA ARG A 60 -26.94 -15.84 27.06
C ARG A 60 -26.15 -17.10 27.36
N GLN A 61 -26.68 -18.24 26.93
CA GLN A 61 -25.97 -19.52 26.94
C GLN A 61 -25.20 -19.70 25.65
N GLY A 62 -23.87 -19.93 25.74
CA GLY A 62 -23.03 -20.25 24.60
C GLY A 62 -21.99 -19.19 24.21
N GLU A 63 -22.02 -18.02 24.85
CA GLU A 63 -20.98 -17.00 24.70
C GLU A 63 -19.67 -17.44 25.37
N GLY A 64 -18.54 -17.18 24.74
CA GLY A 64 -17.27 -17.40 25.41
C GLY A 64 -16.08 -17.57 24.50
N ILE A 65 -14.94 -17.64 25.18
CA ILE A 65 -13.64 -17.90 24.58
C ILE A 65 -13.28 -19.36 24.83
N TYR A 66 -12.98 -20.07 23.76
CA TYR A 66 -12.38 -21.41 23.82
C TYR A 66 -10.90 -21.29 23.44
N LEU A 67 -10.01 -21.75 24.31
CA LEU A 67 -8.59 -21.92 24.04
C LEU A 67 -8.25 -23.41 24.23
N ALA A 68 -7.59 -24.02 23.25
CA ALA A 68 -7.16 -25.41 23.38
C ALA A 68 -6.09 -25.56 24.49
N ARG A 69 -6.01 -26.75 25.09
CA ARG A 69 -5.05 -27.01 26.16
C ARG A 69 -3.61 -26.94 25.64
N ASN A 70 -2.72 -26.35 26.42
CA ASN A 70 -1.28 -26.21 26.15
C ASN A 70 -0.94 -25.39 24.88
N VAL A 71 -1.83 -24.52 24.42
CA VAL A 71 -1.54 -23.58 23.34
C VAL A 71 -0.85 -22.37 23.91
N THR A 72 0.30 -22.05 23.36
CA THR A 72 1.09 -20.85 23.67
C THR A 72 0.73 -19.70 22.73
N ILE A 73 0.55 -18.50 23.29
CA ILE A 73 0.25 -17.29 22.52
C ILE A 73 1.39 -16.29 22.75
N GLY A 74 2.02 -15.83 21.69
CA GLY A 74 3.05 -14.80 21.74
C GLY A 74 2.59 -13.52 21.03
N MET A 75 2.81 -12.38 21.67
CA MET A 75 2.48 -11.05 21.13
C MET A 75 3.62 -10.08 21.39
N LEU A 76 3.95 -9.28 20.37
CA LEU A 76 4.91 -8.20 20.50
C LEU A 76 4.30 -7.08 21.36
N ARG A 77 4.97 -6.74 22.48
CA ARG A 77 4.53 -5.68 23.41
C ARG A 77 5.25 -4.38 23.12
N GLN A 78 4.61 -3.25 23.39
CA GLN A 78 5.22 -1.91 23.24
C GLN A 78 6.38 -1.68 24.22
N GLN A 79 6.33 -2.25 25.44
CA GLN A 79 7.44 -2.22 26.39
C GLN A 79 8.26 -3.49 26.19
N ILE A 80 9.39 -3.36 25.49
CA ILE A 80 10.06 -4.47 24.83
C ILE A 80 11.00 -5.22 25.79
N PHE A 81 11.80 -4.49 26.58
CA PHE A 81 12.78 -5.07 27.48
C PHE A 81 12.71 -4.45 28.86
N GLU A 82 12.74 -5.29 29.89
CA GLU A 82 12.75 -4.85 31.30
C GLU A 82 14.13 -4.29 31.69
N ASN A 83 15.21 -4.85 31.12
CA ASN A 83 16.57 -4.46 31.40
C ASN A 83 17.34 -4.19 30.10
N THR A 84 17.58 -2.92 29.81
CA THR A 84 18.34 -2.49 28.62
C THR A 84 19.86 -2.55 28.80
N ALA A 85 20.34 -2.92 29.99
CA ALA A 85 21.76 -3.09 30.28
C ALA A 85 22.31 -4.48 29.88
N HIS A 86 21.45 -5.40 29.45
CA HIS A 86 21.87 -6.68 28.87
C HIS A 86 22.34 -6.52 27.43
N THR A 87 23.26 -7.40 27.00
CA THR A 87 23.56 -7.55 25.58
C THR A 87 22.42 -8.29 24.88
N VAL A 88 22.33 -8.11 23.56
CA VAL A 88 21.33 -8.84 22.75
C VAL A 88 21.52 -10.35 22.90
N GLN A 89 22.79 -10.80 22.93
CA GLN A 89 23.12 -12.22 23.14
C GLN A 89 22.59 -12.75 24.46
N GLU A 90 22.81 -12.02 25.57
CA GLU A 90 22.34 -12.42 26.89
C GLU A 90 20.82 -12.58 26.93
N GLU A 91 20.10 -11.62 26.34
CA GLU A 91 18.64 -11.62 26.31
C GLU A 91 18.07 -12.79 25.50
N MET A 92 18.68 -13.12 24.34
CA MET A 92 18.23 -14.23 23.51
C MET A 92 18.58 -15.60 24.08
N MET A 93 19.75 -15.73 24.73
CA MET A 93 20.18 -16.99 25.33
C MET A 93 19.38 -17.43 26.55
N VAL A 94 18.55 -16.55 27.12
CA VAL A 94 17.56 -16.92 28.15
C VAL A 94 16.54 -17.94 27.59
N LEU A 95 16.24 -17.85 26.29
CA LEU A 95 15.29 -18.73 25.59
C LEU A 95 15.90 -20.07 25.17
N CYS A 96 17.23 -20.21 25.28
CA CYS A 96 17.92 -21.40 24.83
C CYS A 96 17.49 -22.64 25.68
N PRO A 97 17.04 -23.73 25.04
CA PRO A 97 16.53 -24.90 25.76
C PRO A 97 17.62 -25.64 26.53
N SER A 98 18.87 -25.53 26.13
CA SER A 98 19.99 -26.18 26.80
C SER A 98 21.11 -25.19 27.16
N ARG A 99 21.70 -25.37 28.33
CA ARG A 99 22.87 -24.62 28.80
C ARG A 99 24.18 -25.27 28.40
N ASP A 100 24.16 -26.53 27.95
CA ASP A 100 25.35 -27.25 27.51
C ASP A 100 25.76 -26.78 26.10
N THR A 101 27.01 -26.35 25.97
CA THR A 101 27.59 -25.84 24.70
C THR A 101 27.70 -26.89 23.62
N TRP A 102 27.69 -28.16 24.00
CA TRP A 102 27.82 -29.30 23.07
C TRP A 102 26.48 -29.98 22.73
N ASP A 103 25.38 -29.44 23.26
CA ASP A 103 24.07 -29.99 23.01
C ASP A 103 23.58 -29.63 21.61
N ARG A 104 22.99 -30.58 20.91
CA ARG A 104 22.39 -30.42 19.61
C ARG A 104 21.27 -29.37 19.61
N GLU A 105 20.43 -29.34 20.66
CA GLU A 105 19.34 -28.38 20.79
C GLU A 105 19.84 -26.94 20.87
N ARG A 106 20.96 -26.73 21.56
CA ARG A 106 21.61 -25.41 21.62
C ARG A 106 22.15 -24.99 20.26
N PHE A 107 22.80 -25.91 19.53
CA PHE A 107 23.34 -25.62 18.21
C PHE A 107 22.22 -25.26 17.21
N GLU A 108 21.11 -26.02 17.21
CA GLU A 108 19.94 -25.72 16.38
C GLU A 108 19.31 -24.37 16.74
N PHE A 109 19.26 -24.01 18.04
CA PHE A 109 18.77 -22.72 18.50
C PHE A 109 19.70 -21.57 18.05
N GLU A 110 21.01 -21.72 18.20
CA GLU A 110 21.98 -20.69 17.77
C GLU A 110 21.96 -20.49 16.24
N GLN A 111 21.78 -21.53 15.46
CA GLN A 111 21.59 -21.42 14.00
C GLN A 111 20.32 -20.66 13.64
N GLU A 112 19.21 -20.99 14.29
CA GLU A 112 17.94 -20.31 14.08
C GLU A 112 18.03 -18.84 14.49
N TYR A 113 18.68 -18.56 15.64
CA TYR A 113 18.95 -17.20 16.09
C TYR A 113 19.78 -16.42 15.08
N ASP A 114 20.89 -16.99 14.58
CA ASP A 114 21.70 -16.38 13.52
C ASP A 114 20.84 -16.04 12.30
N ARG A 115 20.02 -16.98 11.85
CA ARG A 115 19.16 -16.83 10.68
C ARG A 115 18.13 -15.72 10.84
N ILE A 116 17.44 -15.67 11.99
CA ILE A 116 16.41 -14.65 12.25
C ILE A 116 17.08 -13.29 12.43
N PHE A 117 18.15 -13.21 13.21
CA PHE A 117 18.84 -11.96 13.53
C PHE A 117 19.42 -11.28 12.27
N THR A 118 20.12 -12.04 11.44
CA THR A 118 20.65 -11.53 10.17
C THR A 118 19.53 -11.21 9.16
N GLY A 119 18.43 -11.94 9.21
CA GLY A 119 17.25 -11.66 8.37
C GLY A 119 16.59 -10.30 8.65
N PHE A 120 16.75 -9.77 9.87
CA PHE A 120 16.31 -8.42 10.23
C PHE A 120 17.38 -7.35 9.94
N GLY A 121 18.46 -7.71 9.23
CA GLY A 121 19.50 -6.77 8.78
C GLY A 121 20.58 -6.46 9.80
N PHE A 122 20.65 -7.19 10.91
CA PHE A 122 21.71 -7.04 11.90
C PHE A 122 22.97 -7.81 11.52
N ALA A 123 24.13 -7.25 11.81
CA ALA A 123 25.40 -7.95 11.72
C ALA A 123 25.57 -8.91 12.92
N LYS A 124 26.36 -9.97 12.76
CA LYS A 124 26.58 -10.94 13.85
C LYS A 124 27.28 -10.31 15.06
N GLU A 125 28.10 -9.31 14.82
CA GLU A 125 28.82 -8.53 15.84
C GLU A 125 27.88 -7.70 16.73
N ASP A 126 26.70 -7.36 16.20
CA ASP A 126 25.71 -6.57 16.94
C ASP A 126 25.11 -7.33 18.13
N LYS A 127 25.27 -8.66 18.19
CA LYS A 127 24.82 -9.48 19.31
C LYS A 127 25.48 -9.14 20.64
N GLU A 128 26.73 -8.67 20.59
CA GLU A 128 27.51 -8.29 21.77
C GLU A 128 27.23 -6.85 22.25
N LYS A 129 26.44 -6.08 21.49
CA LYS A 129 26.05 -4.72 21.87
C LYS A 129 24.97 -4.73 22.95
N LEU A 130 24.95 -3.68 23.78
CA LEU A 130 23.90 -3.48 24.75
C LEU A 130 22.59 -3.11 24.05
N LEU A 131 21.46 -3.55 24.60
CA LEU A 131 20.12 -3.17 24.10
C LEU A 131 19.91 -1.65 24.13
N SER A 132 20.53 -0.94 25.06
CA SER A 132 20.51 0.53 25.14
C SER A 132 21.19 1.25 23.99
N ASP A 133 22.09 0.58 23.28
CA ASP A 133 22.86 1.18 22.16
C ASP A 133 22.05 1.21 20.86
N PHE A 134 20.92 0.51 20.83
CA PHE A 134 20.03 0.44 19.68
C PHE A 134 18.93 1.50 19.73
N SER A 135 18.58 2.03 18.57
CA SER A 135 17.41 2.90 18.42
C SER A 135 16.10 2.18 18.78
N GLY A 136 15.05 2.92 19.09
CA GLY A 136 13.73 2.32 19.42
C GLY A 136 13.19 1.40 18.34
N GLY A 137 13.40 1.74 17.05
CA GLY A 137 13.02 0.88 15.93
C GLY A 137 13.84 -0.41 15.85
N GLU A 138 15.14 -0.34 16.12
CA GLU A 138 16.02 -1.52 16.20
C GLU A 138 15.67 -2.40 17.40
N GLN A 139 15.37 -1.81 18.55
CA GLN A 139 14.88 -2.56 19.71
C GLN A 139 13.58 -3.31 19.39
N THR A 140 12.68 -2.70 18.60
CA THR A 140 11.47 -3.38 18.13
C THR A 140 11.80 -4.58 17.24
N LYS A 141 12.78 -4.45 16.33
CA LYS A 141 13.28 -5.57 15.52
C LYS A 141 13.86 -6.69 16.40
N ILE A 142 14.67 -6.34 17.40
CA ILE A 142 15.26 -7.31 18.32
C ILE A 142 14.18 -8.03 19.14
N ALA A 143 13.13 -7.35 19.58
CA ALA A 143 12.00 -7.97 20.24
C ALA A 143 11.21 -8.91 19.31
N MET A 144 11.11 -8.56 18.03
CA MET A 144 10.54 -9.48 17.03
C MET A 144 11.39 -10.74 16.90
N VAL A 145 12.73 -10.62 16.85
CA VAL A 145 13.66 -11.77 16.85
C VAL A 145 13.38 -12.66 18.06
N ARG A 146 13.27 -12.09 19.25
CA ARG A 146 12.93 -12.82 20.48
C ARG A 146 11.62 -13.59 20.36
N LEU A 147 10.55 -12.90 19.92
CA LEU A 147 9.23 -13.49 19.78
C LEU A 147 9.22 -14.66 18.76
N LEU A 148 9.95 -14.52 17.65
CA LEU A 148 10.06 -15.59 16.65
C LEU A 148 10.87 -16.79 17.15
N LEU A 149 11.86 -16.57 18.02
CA LEU A 149 12.63 -17.64 18.69
C LEU A 149 11.80 -18.42 19.72
N GLU A 150 10.84 -17.76 20.39
CA GLU A 150 9.91 -18.42 21.31
C GLU A 150 8.99 -19.43 20.62
N LYS A 151 8.75 -19.27 19.31
CA LYS A 151 7.91 -20.15 18.45
C LYS A 151 6.53 -20.48 19.05
N PRO A 152 5.72 -19.48 19.44
CA PRO A 152 4.39 -19.74 20.00
C PRO A 152 3.47 -20.43 18.99
N ASP A 153 2.48 -21.20 19.49
CA ASP A 153 1.47 -21.85 18.65
C ASP A 153 0.57 -20.85 17.92
N ILE A 154 0.32 -19.68 18.56
CA ILE A 154 -0.38 -18.54 17.97
C ILE A 154 0.51 -17.31 18.10
N LEU A 155 0.97 -16.80 16.97
CA LEU A 155 1.79 -15.60 16.85
C LEU A 155 0.90 -14.39 16.55
N LEU A 156 0.91 -13.37 17.41
CA LEU A 156 0.15 -12.14 17.23
C LEU A 156 1.10 -11.00 16.88
N LEU A 157 0.86 -10.37 15.74
CA LEU A 157 1.69 -9.29 15.19
C LEU A 157 0.85 -8.03 15.00
N ASP A 158 1.24 -6.94 15.66
CA ASP A 158 0.61 -5.62 15.51
C ASP A 158 1.54 -4.71 14.72
N GLU A 159 1.15 -4.36 13.49
CA GLU A 159 1.90 -3.54 12.53
C GLU A 159 3.39 -3.98 12.40
N PRO A 160 3.66 -5.25 12.07
CA PRO A 160 5.03 -5.79 12.09
C PRO A 160 5.95 -5.17 11.03
N THR A 161 5.39 -4.55 10.00
CA THR A 161 6.16 -3.91 8.92
C THR A 161 6.66 -2.51 9.28
N ASN A 162 6.13 -1.91 10.36
CA ASN A 162 6.59 -0.61 10.82
C ASN A 162 8.07 -0.69 11.24
N HIS A 163 8.86 0.30 10.83
CA HIS A 163 10.31 0.39 11.08
C HIS A 163 11.19 -0.67 10.40
N LEU A 164 10.61 -1.57 9.59
CA LEU A 164 11.35 -2.51 8.76
C LEU A 164 11.67 -1.88 7.40
N ASP A 165 12.87 -2.15 6.89
CA ASP A 165 13.18 -1.90 5.49
C ASP A 165 12.61 -3.01 4.58
N MET A 166 12.62 -2.80 3.28
CA MET A 166 12.01 -3.72 2.33
C MET A 166 12.61 -5.13 2.36
N GLU A 167 13.91 -5.26 2.65
CA GLU A 167 14.58 -6.57 2.73
C GLU A 167 14.12 -7.34 3.97
N SER A 168 14.08 -6.66 5.12
CA SER A 168 13.56 -7.24 6.37
C SER A 168 12.09 -7.63 6.27
N VAL A 169 11.27 -6.82 5.57
CA VAL A 169 9.85 -7.16 5.33
C VAL A 169 9.73 -8.42 4.48
N ARG A 170 10.47 -8.53 3.38
CA ARG A 170 10.46 -9.74 2.52
C ARG A 170 10.94 -10.98 3.27
N TRP A 171 11.98 -10.82 4.07
CA TRP A 171 12.46 -11.92 4.88
C TRP A 171 11.38 -12.39 5.86
N LEU A 172 10.69 -11.45 6.52
CA LEU A 172 9.58 -11.75 7.43
C LEU A 172 8.41 -12.43 6.70
N GLU A 173 8.03 -11.97 5.51
CA GLU A 173 7.02 -12.61 4.66
C GLU A 173 7.34 -14.10 4.44
N ASN A 174 8.55 -14.39 3.95
CA ASN A 174 9.00 -15.76 3.70
C ASN A 174 9.04 -16.61 4.99
N TYR A 175 9.44 -16.01 6.11
CA TYR A 175 9.46 -16.69 7.40
C TYR A 175 8.04 -17.05 7.85
N LEU A 176 7.11 -16.10 7.79
CA LEU A 176 5.72 -16.30 8.22
C LEU A 176 4.95 -17.29 7.32
N GLN A 177 5.22 -17.32 6.02
CA GLN A 177 4.65 -18.32 5.11
C GLN A 177 5.01 -19.75 5.55
N ASN A 178 6.22 -19.95 6.07
CA ASN A 178 6.73 -21.24 6.53
C ASN A 178 6.57 -21.49 8.03
N TYR A 179 5.98 -20.55 8.76
CA TYR A 179 5.80 -20.67 10.21
C TYR A 179 4.93 -21.88 10.59
N SER A 180 5.32 -22.62 11.62
CA SER A 180 4.65 -23.87 12.01
C SER A 180 3.31 -23.66 12.73
N GLY A 181 3.16 -22.56 13.45
CA GLY A 181 1.95 -22.17 14.18
C GLY A 181 0.96 -21.34 13.36
N ALA A 182 -0.10 -20.87 14.00
CA ALA A 182 -1.01 -19.89 13.44
C ALA A 182 -0.41 -18.47 13.56
N VAL A 183 -0.71 -17.60 12.59
CA VAL A 183 -0.33 -16.19 12.62
C VAL A 183 -1.58 -15.33 12.53
N VAL A 184 -1.73 -14.41 13.45
CA VAL A 184 -2.77 -13.37 13.40
C VAL A 184 -2.07 -12.03 13.36
N MET A 185 -2.28 -11.26 12.29
CA MET A 185 -1.59 -10.00 12.07
C MET A 185 -2.55 -8.85 11.84
N VAL A 186 -2.22 -7.70 12.39
CA VAL A 186 -2.78 -6.39 12.01
C VAL A 186 -1.75 -5.71 11.16
N SER A 187 -2.09 -5.30 9.96
CA SER A 187 -1.19 -4.52 9.10
C SER A 187 -1.97 -3.59 8.18
N HIS A 188 -1.34 -2.48 7.85
CA HIS A 188 -1.76 -1.56 6.80
C HIS A 188 -0.93 -1.71 5.52
N ASP A 189 0.06 -2.61 5.50
CA ASP A 189 0.81 -2.96 4.30
C ASP A 189 0.03 -4.02 3.49
N ARG A 190 -0.52 -3.57 2.35
CA ARG A 190 -1.35 -4.40 1.47
C ARG A 190 -0.57 -5.53 0.82
N TYR A 191 0.69 -5.30 0.44
CA TYR A 191 1.57 -6.34 -0.11
C TYR A 191 1.87 -7.40 0.93
N PHE A 192 2.21 -6.97 2.15
CA PHE A 192 2.46 -7.90 3.25
C PHE A 192 1.26 -8.80 3.54
N ILE A 193 0.05 -8.23 3.57
CA ILE A 193 -1.18 -9.01 3.76
C ILE A 193 -1.42 -9.94 2.55
N ASP A 194 -1.18 -9.48 1.33
CA ASP A 194 -1.44 -10.24 0.11
C ASP A 194 -0.53 -11.47 0.00
N GLU A 195 0.73 -11.33 0.39
CA GLU A 195 1.73 -12.40 0.38
C GLU A 195 1.60 -13.38 1.55
N THR A 196 1.08 -12.93 2.69
CA THR A 196 1.11 -13.75 3.90
C THR A 196 -0.25 -14.29 4.33
N ALA A 197 -1.35 -13.58 4.06
CA ALA A 197 -2.67 -13.92 4.60
C ALA A 197 -3.47 -14.86 3.70
N GLU A 198 -4.12 -15.85 4.31
CA GLU A 198 -5.09 -16.77 3.70
C GLU A 198 -6.53 -16.41 4.06
N ILE A 199 -6.71 -15.66 5.15
CA ILE A 199 -8.00 -15.21 5.68
C ILE A 199 -7.87 -13.77 6.09
N VAL A 200 -8.84 -12.94 5.70
CA VAL A 200 -8.93 -11.55 6.13
C VAL A 200 -10.19 -11.35 6.96
N TYR A 201 -10.03 -10.81 8.15
CA TYR A 201 -11.13 -10.32 8.97
C TYR A 201 -11.18 -8.80 8.87
N GLU A 202 -12.31 -8.26 8.44
CA GLU A 202 -12.55 -6.83 8.41
C GLU A 202 -13.32 -6.39 9.64
N LEU A 203 -12.76 -5.42 10.37
CA LEU A 203 -13.32 -4.81 11.55
C LEU A 203 -13.91 -3.46 11.17
N THR A 204 -15.23 -3.40 11.03
CA THR A 204 -15.97 -2.22 10.57
C THR A 204 -17.35 -2.16 11.22
N ASP A 205 -17.85 -0.99 11.55
CA ASP A 205 -19.17 -0.75 12.13
C ASP A 205 -19.49 -1.68 13.32
N LYS A 206 -18.53 -1.87 14.22
CA LYS A 206 -18.60 -2.77 15.38
C LYS A 206 -18.81 -4.25 15.05
N LYS A 207 -18.56 -4.65 13.82
CA LYS A 207 -18.70 -6.02 13.33
C LYS A 207 -17.37 -6.56 12.85
N LEU A 208 -17.21 -7.87 12.96
CA LEU A 208 -16.08 -8.61 12.45
C LEU A 208 -16.56 -9.50 11.29
N VAL A 209 -16.14 -9.19 10.07
CA VAL A 209 -16.57 -9.91 8.86
C VAL A 209 -15.40 -10.73 8.31
N ARG A 210 -15.62 -12.04 8.13
CA ARG A 210 -14.61 -12.97 7.62
C ARG A 210 -14.66 -13.09 6.10
N TYR A 211 -13.50 -12.95 5.45
CA TYR A 211 -13.29 -13.22 4.03
C TYR A 211 -12.20 -14.29 3.86
N VAL A 212 -12.41 -15.21 2.94
CA VAL A 212 -11.42 -16.24 2.60
C VAL A 212 -10.61 -15.76 1.41
N GLY A 213 -9.30 -15.85 1.54
CA GLY A 213 -8.34 -15.41 0.53
C GLY A 213 -7.42 -14.31 1.04
N ASN A 214 -6.53 -13.85 0.15
CA ASN A 214 -5.58 -12.78 0.40
C ASN A 214 -6.25 -11.38 0.30
N TYR A 215 -5.47 -10.31 0.45
CA TYR A 215 -5.99 -8.94 0.42
C TYR A 215 -6.68 -8.58 -0.90
N THR A 216 -6.09 -8.96 -2.02
CA THR A 216 -6.67 -8.72 -3.36
C THR A 216 -8.02 -9.41 -3.51
N GLN A 217 -8.14 -10.67 -3.10
CA GLN A 217 -9.39 -11.43 -3.14
C GLN A 217 -10.45 -10.87 -2.17
N PHE A 218 -10.03 -10.49 -0.97
CA PHE A 218 -10.88 -9.77 0.00
C PHE A 218 -11.47 -8.50 -0.63
N ARG A 219 -10.64 -7.65 -1.23
CA ARG A 219 -11.09 -6.40 -1.87
C ARG A 219 -12.11 -6.67 -2.99
N GLN A 220 -11.85 -7.65 -3.83
CA GLN A 220 -12.79 -8.05 -4.89
C GLN A 220 -14.13 -8.54 -4.33
N GLN A 221 -14.10 -9.40 -3.30
CA GLN A 221 -15.32 -9.89 -2.65
C GLN A 221 -16.09 -8.74 -2.01
N LYS A 222 -15.42 -7.83 -1.31
CA LYS A 222 -16.04 -6.64 -0.71
C LYS A 222 -16.72 -5.76 -1.75
N LEU A 223 -16.05 -5.45 -2.86
CA LEU A 223 -16.61 -4.67 -3.96
C LEU A 223 -17.85 -5.34 -4.58
N LYS A 224 -17.79 -6.66 -4.80
CA LYS A 224 -18.96 -7.43 -5.30
C LYS A 224 -20.12 -7.37 -4.32
N ASN A 225 -19.87 -7.58 -3.03
CA ASN A 225 -20.91 -7.54 -2.00
C ASN A 225 -21.58 -6.16 -1.92
N LEU A 226 -20.80 -5.10 -2.04
CA LEU A 226 -21.30 -3.73 -2.05
C LEU A 226 -22.13 -3.41 -3.30
N ALA A 227 -21.69 -3.87 -4.46
CA ALA A 227 -22.45 -3.70 -5.69
C ALA A 227 -23.83 -4.40 -5.59
N ILE A 228 -23.86 -5.61 -5.02
CA ILE A 228 -25.10 -6.34 -4.74
C ILE A 228 -25.96 -5.57 -3.74
N TRP A 229 -25.39 -5.13 -2.62
CA TRP A 229 -26.11 -4.36 -1.61
C TRP A 229 -26.68 -3.05 -2.17
N LYS A 230 -25.86 -2.29 -2.93
CA LYS A 230 -26.33 -1.06 -3.60
C LYS A 230 -27.51 -1.32 -4.52
N LYS A 231 -27.44 -2.38 -5.34
CA LYS A 231 -28.53 -2.78 -6.23
C LYS A 231 -29.79 -3.15 -5.45
N GLN A 232 -29.67 -3.91 -4.38
CA GLN A 232 -30.80 -4.29 -3.52
C GLN A 232 -31.42 -3.07 -2.83
N TYR A 233 -30.59 -2.15 -2.33
CA TYR A 233 -31.05 -0.90 -1.74
C TYR A 233 -31.80 -0.03 -2.75
N GLU A 234 -31.27 0.16 -3.94
CA GLU A 234 -31.91 0.93 -5.02
C GLU A 234 -33.25 0.31 -5.42
N GLN A 235 -33.31 -1.01 -5.53
CA GLN A 235 -34.57 -1.72 -5.81
C GLN A 235 -35.61 -1.54 -4.69
N GLN A 236 -35.17 -1.62 -3.44
CA GLN A 236 -36.06 -1.40 -2.29
C GLN A 236 -36.54 0.06 -2.23
N GLN A 237 -35.66 1.05 -2.49
CA GLN A 237 -36.06 2.46 -2.53
C GLN A 237 -37.09 2.73 -3.65
N ALA A 238 -36.86 2.19 -4.84
CA ALA A 238 -37.81 2.30 -5.96
C ALA A 238 -39.19 1.68 -5.62
N GLU A 239 -39.21 0.52 -4.96
CA GLU A 239 -40.46 -0.11 -4.53
C GLU A 239 -41.16 0.68 -3.41
N LEU A 240 -40.39 1.20 -2.44
CA LEU A 240 -40.93 2.08 -1.39
C LEU A 240 -41.53 3.35 -1.98
N GLU A 241 -40.87 3.97 -2.94
CA GLU A 241 -41.36 5.16 -3.62
C GLU A 241 -42.65 4.85 -4.41
N ARG A 242 -42.67 3.75 -5.15
CA ARG A 242 -43.84 3.26 -5.86
C ARG A 242 -45.03 2.99 -4.92
N LEU A 243 -44.79 2.34 -3.79
CA LEU A 243 -45.83 2.07 -2.79
C LEU A 243 -46.34 3.38 -2.17
N ASN A 244 -45.46 4.33 -1.87
CA ASN A 244 -45.83 5.65 -1.35
C ASN A 244 -46.69 6.43 -2.37
N GLN A 245 -46.31 6.45 -3.63
CA GLN A 245 -47.10 7.07 -4.69
C GLN A 245 -48.52 6.43 -4.81
N LEU A 246 -48.60 5.11 -4.69
CA LEU A 246 -49.91 4.41 -4.68
C LEU A 246 -50.74 4.79 -3.45
N ILE A 247 -50.13 4.88 -2.28
CA ILE A 247 -50.79 5.30 -1.04
C ILE A 247 -51.33 6.72 -1.20
N GLU A 248 -50.52 7.66 -1.65
CA GLU A 248 -50.92 9.07 -1.88
C GLU A 248 -52.07 9.15 -2.88
N ARG A 249 -52.01 8.41 -3.99
CA ARG A 249 -53.03 8.40 -5.04
C ARG A 249 -54.39 7.90 -4.55
N PHE A 250 -54.42 6.99 -3.56
CA PHE A 250 -55.62 6.30 -3.12
C PHE A 250 -56.08 6.65 -1.70
N LYS A 251 -55.31 7.34 -0.86
CA LYS A 251 -55.65 7.68 0.52
C LYS A 251 -56.97 8.48 0.67
N HIS A 252 -57.27 9.32 -0.31
CA HIS A 252 -58.48 10.16 -0.31
C HIS A 252 -59.68 9.57 -1.06
N LYS A 253 -59.56 8.34 -1.59
CA LYS A 253 -60.67 7.67 -2.31
C LYS A 253 -61.37 6.68 -1.39
N PRO A 254 -62.65 6.92 -0.96
CA PRO A 254 -63.34 6.07 0.04
C PRO A 254 -63.31 4.59 -0.30
N LYS A 255 -63.59 4.24 -1.58
CA LYS A 255 -63.61 2.84 -2.05
C LYS A 255 -62.22 2.15 -2.07
N LYS A 256 -61.13 2.89 -2.04
CA LYS A 256 -59.76 2.37 -2.11
C LYS A 256 -58.93 2.68 -0.85
N ALA A 257 -59.49 3.31 0.17
CA ALA A 257 -58.82 3.63 1.43
C ALA A 257 -58.33 2.38 2.18
N ALA A 258 -59.06 1.26 2.11
CA ALA A 258 -58.61 -0.01 2.68
C ALA A 258 -57.39 -0.57 1.99
N PHE A 259 -57.27 -0.46 0.67
CA PHE A 259 -56.10 -0.82 -0.11
C PHE A 259 -54.88 0.03 0.26
N ALA A 260 -55.05 1.36 0.35
CA ALA A 260 -53.96 2.26 0.78
C ALA A 260 -53.44 1.92 2.20
N ARG A 261 -54.36 1.61 3.14
CA ARG A 261 -54.02 1.15 4.50
C ARG A 261 -53.25 -0.18 4.49
N SER A 262 -53.64 -1.13 3.64
CA SER A 262 -52.92 -2.40 3.49
C SER A 262 -51.49 -2.19 2.98
N LYS A 263 -51.29 -1.30 1.98
CA LYS A 263 -49.95 -0.98 1.46
C LYS A 263 -49.10 -0.23 2.48
N LYS A 264 -49.68 0.65 3.29
CA LYS A 264 -48.97 1.30 4.40
C LYS A 264 -48.47 0.29 5.44
N LYS A 265 -49.35 -0.69 5.84
CA LYS A 265 -48.91 -1.78 6.73
C LYS A 265 -47.83 -2.67 6.11
N LEU A 266 -47.80 -2.83 4.79
CA LEU A 266 -46.73 -3.54 4.10
C LEU A 266 -45.38 -2.80 4.26
N ILE A 267 -45.33 -1.48 4.05
CA ILE A 267 -44.15 -0.65 4.27
C ILE A 267 -43.67 -0.71 5.74
N GLU A 268 -44.61 -0.65 6.68
CA GLU A 268 -44.32 -0.72 8.11
C GLU A 268 -43.69 -2.06 8.56
N ARG A 269 -44.04 -3.16 7.82
CA ARG A 269 -43.50 -4.51 8.07
C ARG A 269 -42.25 -4.81 7.24
N MET A 270 -41.92 -3.97 6.26
CA MET A 270 -40.76 -4.17 5.41
C MET A 270 -39.51 -3.82 6.19
N GLU A 271 -38.59 -4.76 6.32
CA GLU A 271 -37.28 -4.52 6.89
C GLU A 271 -36.51 -3.60 5.95
N LYS A 272 -36.21 -2.41 6.43
CA LYS A 272 -35.51 -1.41 5.63
C LYS A 272 -34.02 -1.73 5.63
N LEU A 273 -33.47 -1.91 4.44
CA LEU A 273 -32.03 -2.03 4.27
C LEU A 273 -31.37 -0.73 4.69
N PRO A 274 -30.28 -0.78 5.48
CA PRO A 274 -29.50 0.40 5.78
C PRO A 274 -28.89 0.97 4.49
N THR A 275 -28.66 2.26 4.47
CA THR A 275 -27.96 2.92 3.36
C THR A 275 -26.62 2.24 3.15
N PRO A 276 -26.32 1.75 1.92
CA PRO A 276 -25.02 1.17 1.66
C PRO A 276 -23.95 2.21 1.95
N PRO A 277 -22.85 1.83 2.64
CA PRO A 277 -21.74 2.74 2.84
C PRO A 277 -21.29 3.21 1.46
N THR A 278 -21.09 4.48 1.32
CA THR A 278 -20.39 5.02 0.17
C THR A 278 -18.96 4.53 0.30
N LEU A 279 -18.61 3.42 -0.39
CA LEU A 279 -17.25 3.32 -0.84
C LEU A 279 -17.14 4.41 -1.90
N ALA A 280 -16.96 5.62 -1.48
CA ALA A 280 -16.09 6.46 -2.25
C ALA A 280 -14.80 5.62 -2.35
N GLU A 281 -14.47 5.08 -3.52
CA GLU A 281 -13.08 5.00 -3.84
C GLU A 281 -12.60 6.36 -3.41
N HIS A 282 -11.73 6.42 -2.39
CA HIS A 282 -11.21 7.68 -1.90
C HIS A 282 -10.28 8.21 -2.98
N ILE A 283 -10.86 8.45 -4.16
CA ILE A 283 -10.20 9.02 -5.32
C ILE A 283 -10.22 10.51 -5.08
N PHE A 284 -9.06 11.08 -4.92
CA PHE A 284 -8.91 12.51 -4.93
C PHE A 284 -9.45 13.07 -6.26
N THR A 285 -10.55 13.80 -6.20
CA THR A 285 -11.25 14.32 -7.39
C THR A 285 -10.76 15.71 -7.81
N GLY A 286 -9.83 16.30 -7.04
CA GLY A 286 -9.24 17.61 -7.31
C GLY A 286 -8.13 17.57 -8.37
N GLU A 287 -7.83 18.72 -8.98
CA GLU A 287 -6.63 18.89 -9.78
C GLU A 287 -5.52 19.51 -8.92
N LEU A 288 -4.44 18.77 -8.70
CA LEU A 288 -3.25 19.27 -8.02
C LEU A 288 -2.26 19.84 -9.06
N VAL A 289 -2.51 21.08 -9.46
CA VAL A 289 -1.65 21.81 -10.40
C VAL A 289 -0.82 22.83 -9.63
N PRO A 290 0.52 22.85 -9.81
CA PRO A 290 1.39 23.85 -9.20
C PRO A 290 0.97 25.30 -9.53
N ALA A 291 1.12 26.21 -8.58
CA ALA A 291 0.80 27.62 -8.78
C ALA A 291 1.72 28.28 -9.81
N VAL A 292 2.99 27.90 -9.81
CA VAL A 292 4.03 28.41 -10.71
C VAL A 292 4.67 27.26 -11.48
N MET A 293 4.88 27.45 -12.77
CA MET A 293 5.62 26.48 -13.57
C MET A 293 7.13 26.69 -13.36
N GLY A 294 7.79 25.73 -12.70
CA GLY A 294 9.24 25.74 -12.49
C GLY A 294 10.05 25.55 -13.78
N GLY A 295 11.34 25.79 -13.70
CA GLY A 295 12.29 25.56 -14.80
C GLY A 295 12.34 24.10 -15.28
N LYS A 296 13.07 23.84 -16.38
CA LYS A 296 13.25 22.49 -16.93
C LYS A 296 13.95 21.55 -15.94
N TRP A 297 14.96 22.06 -15.25
CA TRP A 297 15.71 21.37 -14.20
C TRP A 297 15.22 21.86 -12.85
N VAL A 298 14.82 20.94 -12.02
CA VAL A 298 14.23 21.21 -10.69
C VAL A 298 15.28 21.19 -9.62
N ALA A 299 16.18 20.22 -9.68
CA ALA A 299 17.34 20.15 -8.78
C ALA A 299 18.53 19.56 -9.54
N GLU A 300 19.72 20.06 -9.22
CA GLU A 300 21.00 19.59 -9.77
C GLU A 300 21.96 19.32 -8.61
N ALA A 301 22.49 18.11 -8.56
CA ALA A 301 23.50 17.66 -7.61
C ALA A 301 24.76 17.26 -8.40
N GLU A 302 25.90 17.88 -8.08
CA GLU A 302 27.19 17.62 -8.72
C GLU A 302 28.19 17.15 -7.66
N GLU A 303 28.74 15.94 -7.85
CA GLU A 303 29.69 15.28 -6.91
C GLU A 303 29.23 15.41 -5.45
N LEU A 304 27.94 15.28 -5.23
CA LEU A 304 27.31 15.51 -3.94
C LEU A 304 27.65 14.40 -2.97
N LYS A 305 28.37 14.73 -1.88
CA LYS A 305 28.59 13.85 -0.73
C LYS A 305 27.70 14.27 0.41
N ILE A 306 26.80 13.39 0.80
CA ILE A 306 25.88 13.61 1.91
C ILE A 306 26.36 12.90 3.18
N GLY A 307 26.08 13.46 4.34
CA GLY A 307 26.47 12.89 5.62
C GLY A 307 26.39 13.87 6.77
N TYR A 308 26.99 13.51 7.89
CA TYR A 308 27.04 14.29 9.13
C TYR A 308 28.48 14.40 9.64
N ASP A 309 28.78 15.48 10.32
CA ASP A 309 30.08 15.73 11.00
C ASP A 309 31.29 15.46 10.12
N GLY A 310 31.21 15.81 8.82
CA GLY A 310 32.27 15.62 7.86
C GLY A 310 32.49 14.19 7.36
N LYS A 311 31.66 13.23 7.82
CA LYS A 311 31.66 11.85 7.32
C LYS A 311 30.62 11.69 6.21
N ALA A 312 31.10 11.32 5.01
CA ALA A 312 30.19 11.01 3.90
C ALA A 312 29.55 9.62 4.11
N ILE A 313 28.23 9.56 3.91
CA ILE A 313 27.44 8.33 3.94
C ILE A 313 27.22 7.82 2.52
N ALA A 314 26.92 8.73 1.58
CA ALA A 314 26.73 8.37 0.19
C ALA A 314 27.23 9.50 -0.73
N GLU A 315 27.52 9.12 -1.98
CA GLU A 315 27.95 10.03 -3.04
C GLU A 315 27.08 9.83 -4.29
N LEU A 316 26.68 10.96 -4.91
CA LEU A 316 25.87 10.91 -6.12
C LEU A 316 26.00 12.19 -6.97
N SER A 317 25.74 12.04 -8.27
CA SER A 317 25.47 13.16 -9.17
C SER A 317 24.13 12.90 -9.86
N LEU A 318 23.23 13.88 -9.81
CA LEU A 318 21.86 13.71 -10.29
C LEU A 318 21.31 15.03 -10.81
N ARG A 319 20.48 14.95 -11.85
CA ARG A 319 19.66 16.06 -12.33
C ARG A 319 18.19 15.63 -12.37
N ILE A 320 17.34 16.34 -11.64
CA ILE A 320 15.90 16.08 -11.59
C ILE A 320 15.21 17.02 -12.57
N ARG A 321 14.45 16.42 -13.49
CA ARG A 321 13.66 17.15 -14.48
C ARG A 321 12.25 17.40 -13.98
N ARG A 322 11.68 18.53 -14.41
CA ARG A 322 10.28 18.87 -14.12
C ARG A 322 9.32 17.76 -14.57
N GLY A 323 8.38 17.41 -13.67
CA GLY A 323 7.33 16.42 -13.87
C GLY A 323 7.74 15.00 -13.52
N GLN A 324 9.00 14.73 -13.18
CA GLN A 324 9.42 13.40 -12.72
C GLN A 324 8.94 13.12 -11.29
N LYS A 325 8.50 11.90 -11.04
CA LYS A 325 8.16 11.39 -9.71
C LYS A 325 9.14 10.27 -9.37
N ILE A 326 10.08 10.58 -8.49
CA ILE A 326 11.21 9.71 -8.16
C ILE A 326 11.03 9.15 -6.76
N GLY A 327 10.91 7.83 -6.65
CA GLY A 327 10.92 7.11 -5.38
C GLY A 327 12.35 6.82 -4.92
N ILE A 328 12.63 7.02 -3.64
CA ILE A 328 13.93 6.71 -3.01
C ILE A 328 13.77 5.45 -2.20
N ILE A 329 14.56 4.42 -2.52
CA ILE A 329 14.55 3.13 -1.83
C ILE A 329 15.95 2.73 -1.36
N GLY A 330 16.03 1.82 -0.41
CA GLY A 330 17.27 1.28 0.13
C GLY A 330 17.17 0.98 1.63
N PRO A 331 18.18 0.32 2.22
CA PRO A 331 18.17 -0.07 3.62
C PRO A 331 18.10 1.13 4.58
N ASN A 332 17.71 0.86 5.83
CA ASN A 332 17.71 1.87 6.87
C ASN A 332 19.16 2.32 7.15
N GLY A 333 19.34 3.60 7.42
CA GLY A 333 20.67 4.18 7.63
C GLY A 333 21.48 4.48 6.35
N ALA A 334 21.02 4.12 5.15
CA ALA A 334 21.72 4.36 3.89
C ALA A 334 21.83 5.84 3.48
N GLY A 335 21.20 6.76 4.22
CA GLY A 335 21.30 8.21 3.96
C GLY A 335 20.13 8.79 3.16
N LYS A 336 19.02 8.08 2.98
CA LYS A 336 17.83 8.54 2.22
C LYS A 336 17.29 9.87 2.74
N THR A 337 16.96 9.95 4.03
CA THR A 337 16.48 11.19 4.70
C THR A 337 17.52 12.30 4.65
N THR A 338 18.81 11.94 4.80
CA THR A 338 19.92 12.90 4.72
C THR A 338 19.99 13.54 3.33
N PHE A 339 19.82 12.73 2.28
CA PHE A 339 19.76 13.22 0.91
C PHE A 339 18.57 14.15 0.71
N LEU A 340 17.37 13.75 1.11
CA LEU A 340 16.16 14.55 0.97
C LEU A 340 16.30 15.90 1.69
N LYS A 341 16.83 15.92 2.92
CA LYS A 341 17.12 17.14 3.68
C LYS A 341 18.16 18.02 3.01
N THR A 342 19.17 17.41 2.37
CA THR A 342 20.19 18.16 1.63
C THR A 342 19.60 18.83 0.39
N VAL A 343 18.74 18.12 -0.38
CA VAL A 343 18.05 18.70 -1.53
C VAL A 343 17.07 19.81 -1.09
N ALA A 344 16.40 19.64 0.05
CA ALA A 344 15.53 20.64 0.63
C ALA A 344 16.27 21.88 1.18
N GLY A 345 17.61 21.85 1.24
CA GLY A 345 18.42 22.93 1.80
C GLY A 345 18.42 22.99 3.33
N LEU A 346 17.89 21.97 3.99
CA LEU A 346 17.83 21.87 5.46
C LEU A 346 19.13 21.34 6.07
N LEU A 347 19.95 20.68 5.26
CA LEU A 347 21.25 20.14 5.66
C LEU A 347 22.31 20.51 4.62
N ALA A 348 23.45 21.03 5.08
CA ALA A 348 24.57 21.33 4.20
C ALA A 348 25.25 20.04 3.72
N PRO A 349 25.66 19.94 2.44
CA PRO A 349 26.42 18.79 1.95
C PRO A 349 27.82 18.74 2.57
N VAL A 350 28.38 17.55 2.73
CA VAL A 350 29.79 17.36 3.17
C VAL A 350 30.75 17.82 2.08
N LYS A 351 30.43 17.55 0.80
CA LYS A 351 31.19 17.99 -0.38
C LYS A 351 30.26 18.06 -1.59
N GLY A 352 30.68 18.81 -2.60
CA GLY A 352 29.90 18.98 -3.84
C GLY A 352 28.89 20.11 -3.74
N LYS A 353 27.96 20.16 -4.67
CA LYS A 353 26.91 21.19 -4.75
C LYS A 353 25.55 20.57 -4.99
N CYS A 354 24.55 21.11 -4.32
CA CYS A 354 23.15 20.83 -4.61
C CYS A 354 22.42 22.16 -4.76
N GLN A 355 21.74 22.36 -5.89
CA GLN A 355 21.05 23.63 -6.19
C GLN A 355 19.67 23.33 -6.75
N LEU A 356 18.68 24.10 -6.31
CA LEU A 356 17.36 24.12 -6.91
C LEU A 356 17.35 24.99 -8.18
N GLY A 357 16.57 24.60 -9.14
CA GLY A 357 16.40 25.33 -10.39
C GLY A 357 15.65 26.65 -10.24
N LEU A 358 15.49 27.38 -11.35
CA LEU A 358 14.79 28.65 -11.36
C LEU A 358 13.29 28.46 -11.14
N HIS A 359 12.68 29.35 -10.35
CA HIS A 359 11.25 29.35 -10.03
C HIS A 359 10.76 28.05 -9.40
N ILE A 360 11.60 27.39 -8.61
CA ILE A 360 11.21 26.20 -7.85
C ILE A 360 10.67 26.63 -6.49
N GLU A 361 9.42 26.21 -6.24
CA GLU A 361 8.71 26.38 -4.98
C GLU A 361 8.59 25.01 -4.32
N PRO A 362 9.50 24.71 -3.33
CA PRO A 362 9.53 23.39 -2.70
C PRO A 362 8.45 23.27 -1.62
N GLY A 363 7.79 22.11 -1.56
CA GLY A 363 7.02 21.63 -0.43
C GLY A 363 7.76 20.47 0.23
N TYR A 364 8.03 20.57 1.52
CA TYR A 364 8.76 19.54 2.28
C TYR A 364 7.89 18.96 3.38
N PHE A 365 7.86 17.65 3.47
CA PHE A 365 7.18 16.88 4.51
C PHE A 365 8.13 15.87 5.12
N ASP A 366 8.20 15.83 6.44
CA ASP A 366 8.86 14.77 7.22
C ASP A 366 8.04 14.36 8.44
N GLN A 367 8.50 13.32 9.12
CA GLN A 367 7.82 12.82 10.32
C GLN A 367 7.75 13.85 11.46
N GLN A 368 8.70 14.79 11.53
CA GLN A 368 8.69 15.87 12.54
C GLN A 368 7.62 16.91 12.19
N SER A 369 7.37 17.14 10.91
CA SER A 369 6.28 18.01 10.46
C SER A 369 4.92 17.50 10.93
N ALA A 370 4.76 16.18 11.06
CA ALA A 370 3.56 15.55 11.62
C ALA A 370 3.45 15.66 13.16
N ALA A 371 4.47 16.16 13.87
CA ALA A 371 4.41 16.44 15.31
C ALA A 371 3.64 17.74 15.64
N LEU A 372 2.68 18.09 14.80
CA LEU A 372 1.86 19.30 14.94
C LEU A 372 1.11 19.30 16.27
N THR A 373 1.26 20.38 17.03
CA THR A 373 0.53 20.63 18.29
C THR A 373 -0.16 21.98 18.19
N SER A 374 -1.47 21.99 18.36
CA SER A 374 -2.27 23.24 18.40
C SER A 374 -3.52 22.97 19.21
N ASP A 375 -3.92 23.92 20.03
CA ASP A 375 -5.17 23.86 20.80
C ASP A 375 -6.38 24.33 19.97
N LYS A 376 -6.16 24.73 18.70
CA LYS A 376 -7.22 25.11 17.76
C LYS A 376 -7.88 23.88 17.17
N LYS A 377 -9.13 24.03 16.75
CA LYS A 377 -9.82 23.01 15.97
C LYS A 377 -9.21 22.90 14.58
N VAL A 378 -9.29 21.74 13.96
CA VAL A 378 -8.77 21.49 12.61
C VAL A 378 -9.26 22.54 11.62
N LEU A 379 -10.56 22.85 11.62
CA LEU A 379 -11.15 23.87 10.75
C LEU A 379 -10.54 25.26 10.98
N GLU A 380 -10.42 25.69 12.22
CA GLU A 380 -9.86 27.00 12.59
C GLU A 380 -8.37 27.07 12.24
N HIS A 381 -7.64 26.01 12.52
CA HIS A 381 -6.21 25.92 12.21
C HIS A 381 -5.94 26.08 10.71
N PHE A 382 -6.67 25.33 9.88
CA PHE A 382 -6.52 25.40 8.42
C PHE A 382 -6.97 26.76 7.86
N HIS A 383 -8.08 27.30 8.35
CA HIS A 383 -8.56 28.62 7.92
C HIS A 383 -7.61 29.75 8.29
N ASP A 384 -6.92 29.68 9.43
CA ASP A 384 -5.91 30.68 9.82
C ASP A 384 -4.69 30.68 8.90
N LEU A 385 -4.33 29.53 8.34
CA LEU A 385 -3.26 29.43 7.35
C LEU A 385 -3.68 29.97 5.97
N PHE A 386 -4.98 29.86 5.65
CA PHE A 386 -5.55 30.29 4.37
C PHE A 386 -6.74 31.24 4.56
N PRO A 387 -6.54 32.44 5.14
CA PRO A 387 -7.64 33.33 5.52
C PRO A 387 -8.43 33.90 4.34
N ALA A 388 -7.89 33.84 3.13
CA ALA A 388 -8.59 34.24 1.91
C ALA A 388 -9.58 33.16 1.40
N MET A 389 -9.52 31.93 1.92
CA MET A 389 -10.40 30.85 1.51
C MET A 389 -11.72 30.92 2.28
N PRO A 390 -12.89 30.91 1.60
CA PRO A 390 -14.18 30.81 2.28
C PRO A 390 -14.29 29.53 3.12
N GLU A 391 -14.96 29.60 4.28
CA GLU A 391 -15.10 28.44 5.18
C GLU A 391 -15.69 27.21 4.49
N LYS A 392 -16.59 27.39 3.53
CA LYS A 392 -17.16 26.30 2.74
C LYS A 392 -16.07 25.56 1.95
N ASP A 393 -15.14 26.29 1.35
CA ASP A 393 -14.07 25.72 0.54
C ASP A 393 -13.02 25.04 1.43
N VAL A 394 -12.73 25.62 2.62
CA VAL A 394 -11.93 24.96 3.66
C VAL A 394 -12.53 23.62 4.06
N ARG A 395 -13.84 23.54 4.27
CA ARG A 395 -14.52 22.27 4.59
C ARG A 395 -14.45 21.26 3.46
N ASN A 396 -14.59 21.72 2.21
CA ASN A 396 -14.48 20.86 1.03
C ASN A 396 -13.06 20.30 0.88
N GLU A 397 -12.04 21.16 1.08
CA GLU A 397 -10.63 20.74 1.03
C GLU A 397 -10.32 19.73 2.14
N LEU A 398 -10.71 20.02 3.38
CA LEU A 398 -10.54 19.10 4.49
C LEU A 398 -11.27 17.76 4.26
N ALA A 399 -12.46 17.77 3.65
CA ALA A 399 -13.20 16.57 3.31
C ALA A 399 -12.47 15.72 2.25
N ALA A 400 -11.79 16.36 1.27
CA ALA A 400 -10.95 15.65 0.30
C ALA A 400 -9.79 14.89 0.98
N TRP A 401 -9.38 15.35 2.16
CA TRP A 401 -8.37 14.71 3.01
C TRP A 401 -8.97 13.86 4.14
N LEU A 402 -10.23 13.44 4.01
CA LEU A 402 -10.94 12.59 4.97
C LEU A 402 -11.16 13.22 6.36
N PHE A 403 -11.30 14.55 6.44
CA PHE A 403 -11.78 15.23 7.64
C PHE A 403 -13.25 15.62 7.44
N GLU A 404 -14.16 14.75 7.88
CA GLU A 404 -15.59 14.95 7.68
C GLU A 404 -16.34 15.07 9.01
N GLY A 405 -17.50 15.71 8.98
CA GLY A 405 -18.47 15.75 10.08
C GLY A 405 -17.85 16.25 11.39
N ALA A 406 -17.67 15.36 12.37
CA ALA A 406 -17.12 15.68 13.68
C ALA A 406 -15.60 15.90 13.66
N ASP A 407 -14.87 15.36 12.70
CA ASP A 407 -13.40 15.38 12.68
C ASP A 407 -12.86 16.81 12.50
N VAL A 408 -13.54 17.64 11.72
CA VAL A 408 -13.17 19.07 11.56
C VAL A 408 -13.30 19.88 12.86
N GLN A 409 -14.03 19.36 13.85
CA GLN A 409 -14.22 19.98 15.15
C GLN A 409 -13.26 19.45 16.23
N LYS A 410 -12.50 18.39 15.95
CA LYS A 410 -11.45 17.89 16.83
C LYS A 410 -10.36 18.94 17.02
N THR A 411 -9.74 18.96 18.19
CA THR A 411 -8.55 19.77 18.43
C THR A 411 -7.36 19.12 17.73
N VAL A 412 -6.49 19.92 17.12
CA VAL A 412 -5.31 19.40 16.38
C VAL A 412 -4.42 18.53 17.30
N SER A 413 -4.29 18.89 18.59
CA SER A 413 -3.55 18.09 19.57
C SER A 413 -4.14 16.68 19.77
N ASP A 414 -5.48 16.52 19.62
CA ASP A 414 -6.18 15.24 19.83
C ASP A 414 -6.15 14.32 18.60
N LEU A 415 -5.64 14.82 17.48
CA LEU A 415 -5.48 14.02 16.28
C LEU A 415 -4.43 12.91 16.46
N SER A 416 -4.70 11.74 15.91
CA SER A 416 -3.72 10.68 15.75
C SER A 416 -2.55 11.10 14.84
N GLY A 417 -1.43 10.38 14.92
CA GLY A 417 -0.27 10.67 14.05
C GLY A 417 -0.60 10.65 12.55
N GLY A 418 -1.42 9.71 12.09
CA GLY A 418 -1.86 9.64 10.70
C GLY A 418 -2.82 10.78 10.30
N GLU A 419 -3.71 11.21 11.21
CA GLU A 419 -4.58 12.38 10.98
C GLU A 419 -3.75 13.67 10.90
N LYS A 420 -2.76 13.85 11.79
CA LYS A 420 -1.83 14.99 11.74
C LYS A 420 -1.03 15.02 10.44
N ALA A 421 -0.52 13.88 10.00
CA ALA A 421 0.20 13.77 8.73
C ALA A 421 -0.69 14.18 7.53
N ARG A 422 -1.94 13.74 7.50
CA ARG A 422 -2.91 14.15 6.45
C ARG A 422 -3.18 15.66 6.47
N LEU A 423 -3.34 16.25 7.66
CA LEU A 423 -3.57 17.69 7.80
C LEU A 423 -2.38 18.48 7.27
N VAL A 424 -1.15 18.13 7.66
CA VAL A 424 0.06 18.80 7.18
C VAL A 424 0.24 18.63 5.66
N LEU A 425 -0.08 17.45 5.11
CA LEU A 425 -0.04 17.25 3.66
C LEU A 425 -1.06 18.11 2.93
N ALA A 426 -2.29 18.24 3.46
CA ALA A 426 -3.29 19.16 2.94
C ALA A 426 -2.79 20.62 2.93
N GLU A 427 -2.15 21.07 4.01
CA GLU A 427 -1.57 22.41 4.12
C GLU A 427 -0.44 22.66 3.12
N ILE A 428 0.43 21.65 2.90
CA ILE A 428 1.52 21.74 1.93
C ILE A 428 0.96 21.82 0.50
N LEU A 429 -0.02 20.97 0.18
CA LEU A 429 -0.57 20.86 -1.17
C LEU A 429 -1.46 22.05 -1.53
N GLU A 430 -2.16 22.66 -0.56
CA GLU A 430 -2.93 23.90 -0.79
C GLU A 430 -2.03 25.08 -1.17
N LYS A 431 -0.77 25.10 -0.76
CA LYS A 431 0.24 26.06 -1.22
C LYS A 431 0.65 25.87 -2.68
N ARG A 432 0.22 24.76 -3.31
CA ARG A 432 0.47 24.38 -4.71
C ARG A 432 1.95 24.44 -5.12
N PRO A 433 2.86 23.80 -4.36
CA PRO A 433 4.28 23.76 -4.72
C PRO A 433 4.47 23.06 -6.08
N ASN A 434 5.59 23.34 -6.75
CA ASN A 434 5.94 22.66 -8.00
C ASN A 434 7.01 21.57 -7.83
N PHE A 435 7.58 21.45 -6.61
CA PHE A 435 8.50 20.40 -6.21
C PHE A 435 8.15 19.87 -4.83
N LEU A 436 7.63 18.66 -4.75
CA LEU A 436 7.33 17.98 -3.48
C LEU A 436 8.48 17.08 -3.05
N MET A 437 8.87 17.19 -1.80
CA MET A 437 9.85 16.34 -1.14
C MET A 437 9.19 15.73 0.09
N LEU A 438 9.05 14.39 0.11
CA LEU A 438 8.26 13.67 1.12
C LEU A 438 9.11 12.57 1.77
N ASP A 439 9.21 12.59 3.08
CA ASP A 439 9.88 11.56 3.88
C ASP A 439 8.84 10.69 4.59
N GLU A 440 8.64 9.47 4.11
CA GLU A 440 7.67 8.49 4.62
C GLU A 440 6.24 9.02 4.81
N PRO A 441 5.60 9.56 3.75
CA PRO A 441 4.29 10.21 3.89
C PRO A 441 3.15 9.24 4.24
N THR A 442 3.32 7.95 4.02
CA THR A 442 2.31 6.91 4.27
C THR A 442 2.36 6.31 5.67
N ASN A 443 3.38 6.66 6.49
CA ASN A 443 3.54 6.11 7.83
C ASN A 443 2.36 6.47 8.74
N HIS A 444 1.93 5.51 9.55
CA HIS A 444 0.80 5.62 10.48
C HIS A 444 -0.56 5.91 9.83
N MET A 445 -0.65 5.86 8.50
CA MET A 445 -1.92 6.02 7.78
C MET A 445 -2.61 4.66 7.60
N ASP A 446 -3.93 4.66 7.78
CA ASP A 446 -4.76 3.52 7.43
C ASP A 446 -4.93 3.39 5.91
N ILE A 447 -5.45 2.26 5.47
CA ILE A 447 -5.58 1.95 4.04
C ILE A 447 -6.38 3.00 3.28
N PRO A 448 -7.55 3.49 3.76
CA PRO A 448 -8.29 4.57 3.09
C PRO A 448 -7.48 5.86 2.92
N ALA A 449 -6.73 6.26 3.94
CA ALA A 449 -5.88 7.45 3.87
C ALA A 449 -4.74 7.28 2.86
N ARG A 450 -4.12 6.10 2.80
CA ARG A 450 -3.10 5.76 1.78
C ARG A 450 -3.67 5.81 0.37
N GLU A 451 -4.85 5.24 0.13
CA GLU A 451 -5.53 5.27 -1.17
C GLU A 451 -5.85 6.69 -1.63
N THR A 452 -6.31 7.55 -0.72
CA THR A 452 -6.52 8.98 -1.00
C THR A 452 -5.21 9.67 -1.39
N LEU A 453 -4.14 9.43 -0.65
CA LEU A 453 -2.82 10.01 -0.90
C LEU A 453 -2.25 9.55 -2.25
N GLU A 454 -2.35 8.25 -2.55
CA GLU A 454 -1.94 7.67 -3.84
C GLU A 454 -2.66 8.32 -5.00
N SER A 455 -4.00 8.45 -4.90
CA SER A 455 -4.80 9.07 -5.95
C SER A 455 -4.44 10.54 -6.14
N ALA A 456 -4.20 11.28 -5.05
CA ALA A 456 -3.79 12.68 -5.08
C ALA A 456 -2.41 12.85 -5.75
N PHE A 457 -1.43 12.04 -5.36
CA PHE A 457 -0.09 12.14 -5.93
C PHE A 457 0.02 11.59 -7.36
N ARG A 458 -0.85 10.67 -7.75
CA ARG A 458 -0.95 10.19 -9.12
C ARG A 458 -1.37 11.29 -10.09
N VAL A 459 -2.34 12.14 -9.69
CA VAL A 459 -2.82 13.26 -10.51
C VAL A 459 -1.97 14.52 -10.37
N TYR A 460 -1.10 14.62 -9.37
CA TYR A 460 -0.21 15.77 -9.18
C TYR A 460 0.70 15.97 -10.38
N LYS A 461 0.70 17.19 -10.94
CA LYS A 461 1.45 17.55 -12.16
C LYS A 461 2.81 18.21 -11.90
N GLY A 462 3.21 18.35 -10.65
CA GLY A 462 4.53 18.82 -10.27
C GLY A 462 5.59 17.72 -10.27
N THR A 463 6.78 18.08 -9.83
CA THR A 463 7.91 17.15 -9.62
C THR A 463 7.85 16.61 -8.20
N MET A 464 8.21 15.35 -8.02
CA MET A 464 8.18 14.70 -6.72
C MET A 464 9.45 13.89 -6.46
N LEU A 465 9.96 14.01 -5.25
CA LEU A 465 11.04 13.21 -4.72
C LEU A 465 10.58 12.66 -3.37
N PHE A 466 10.47 11.35 -3.20
CA PHE A 466 9.87 10.79 -1.99
C PHE A 466 10.56 9.52 -1.54
N ILE A 467 10.63 9.36 -0.23
CA ILE A 467 11.05 8.13 0.44
C ILE A 467 9.79 7.41 0.88
N SER A 468 9.69 6.12 0.61
CA SER A 468 8.65 5.28 1.17
C SER A 468 9.09 3.83 1.29
N HIS A 469 8.61 3.14 2.31
CA HIS A 469 8.68 1.69 2.45
C HIS A 469 7.38 0.99 1.99
N ASP A 470 6.34 1.77 1.67
CA ASP A 470 5.10 1.26 1.11
C ASP A 470 5.28 0.93 -0.37
N ARG A 471 5.44 -0.36 -0.66
CA ARG A 471 5.68 -0.89 -2.02
C ARG A 471 4.55 -0.52 -2.99
N TYR A 472 3.32 -0.56 -2.52
CA TYR A 472 2.16 -0.23 -3.34
C TYR A 472 2.13 1.26 -3.70
N PHE A 473 2.43 2.11 -2.73
CA PHE A 473 2.55 3.55 -2.96
C PHE A 473 3.64 3.88 -3.99
N ILE A 474 4.83 3.25 -3.86
CA ILE A 474 5.93 3.46 -4.80
C ILE A 474 5.51 3.00 -6.21
N GLU A 475 4.89 1.82 -6.33
CA GLU A 475 4.42 1.28 -7.62
C GLU A 475 3.40 2.18 -8.31
N GLN A 476 2.49 2.82 -7.56
CA GLN A 476 1.44 3.66 -8.12
C GLN A 476 1.90 5.08 -8.46
N VAL A 477 2.95 5.59 -7.81
CA VAL A 477 3.33 6.99 -7.86
C VAL A 477 4.68 7.21 -8.56
N ALA A 478 5.67 6.32 -8.38
CA ALA A 478 7.02 6.50 -8.90
C ALA A 478 7.13 6.15 -10.38
N ASP A 479 7.65 7.08 -11.17
CA ASP A 479 8.06 6.86 -12.56
C ASP A 479 9.47 6.26 -12.64
N ALA A 480 10.33 6.61 -11.68
CA ALA A 480 11.72 6.19 -11.57
C ALA A 480 12.14 6.00 -10.11
N LEU A 481 13.27 5.34 -9.88
CA LEU A 481 13.78 5.07 -8.55
C LEU A 481 15.21 5.62 -8.37
N LEU A 482 15.52 6.03 -7.14
CA LEU A 482 16.89 6.19 -6.63
C LEU A 482 17.16 5.09 -5.62
N ILE A 483 18.11 4.24 -5.91
CA ILE A 483 18.44 3.06 -5.11
C ILE A 483 19.71 3.36 -4.32
N PHE A 484 19.58 3.36 -3.01
CA PHE A 484 20.69 3.57 -2.08
C PHE A 484 21.21 2.21 -1.61
N GLU A 485 22.41 1.83 -2.04
CA GLU A 485 23.06 0.58 -1.64
C GLU A 485 24.55 0.79 -1.43
N ASN A 486 25.11 0.28 -0.33
CA ASN A 486 26.55 0.27 -0.04
C ASN A 486 27.27 1.62 -0.22
N GLY A 487 26.61 2.73 0.15
CA GLY A 487 27.16 4.08 0.02
C GLY A 487 27.14 4.63 -1.41
N GLN A 488 26.61 3.89 -2.36
CA GLN A 488 26.39 4.33 -3.73
C GLN A 488 24.89 4.59 -3.98
N VAL A 489 24.61 5.48 -4.92
CA VAL A 489 23.23 5.79 -5.33
C VAL A 489 23.11 5.58 -6.83
N SER A 490 22.23 4.67 -7.22
CA SER A 490 21.96 4.40 -8.62
C SER A 490 20.57 4.92 -9.02
N TYR A 491 20.48 5.52 -10.21
CA TYR A 491 19.22 5.95 -10.79
C TYR A 491 18.64 4.84 -11.66
N TYR A 492 17.40 4.45 -11.40
CA TYR A 492 16.67 3.43 -12.13
C TYR A 492 15.48 4.08 -12.84
N PRO A 493 15.49 4.20 -14.18
CA PRO A 493 14.51 4.98 -14.95
C PRO A 493 13.15 4.32 -15.13
N PHE A 494 12.95 3.12 -14.60
CA PHE A 494 11.71 2.38 -14.67
C PHE A 494 11.07 2.28 -13.30
N GLY A 495 9.74 2.10 -13.27
CA GLY A 495 8.99 2.02 -12.05
C GLY A 495 9.36 0.81 -11.18
N TYR A 496 8.76 0.77 -9.98
CA TYR A 496 9.06 -0.21 -8.93
C TYR A 496 8.80 -1.66 -9.35
N ARG A 497 7.74 -1.91 -10.11
CA ARG A 497 7.39 -3.25 -10.58
C ARG A 497 8.49 -3.88 -11.42
N HIS A 498 9.00 -3.13 -12.39
CA HIS A 498 10.09 -3.61 -13.24
C HIS A 498 11.38 -3.88 -12.44
N TYR A 499 11.68 -3.03 -11.46
CA TYR A 499 12.81 -3.24 -10.55
C TYR A 499 12.67 -4.56 -9.77
N MET A 500 11.44 -4.86 -9.29
CA MET A 500 11.16 -6.08 -8.54
C MET A 500 11.30 -7.34 -9.40
N GLU A 501 10.73 -7.34 -10.59
CA GLU A 501 10.84 -8.46 -11.54
C GLU A 501 12.31 -8.76 -11.88
N ARG A 502 13.12 -7.71 -12.00
CA ARG A 502 14.56 -7.85 -12.20
C ARG A 502 15.26 -8.47 -11.01
N LEU A 503 14.94 -8.03 -9.80
CA LEU A 503 15.52 -8.62 -8.57
C LEU A 503 15.16 -10.08 -8.41
N GLU A 504 13.94 -10.47 -8.72
CA GLU A 504 13.48 -11.85 -8.66
C GLU A 504 14.26 -12.73 -9.65
N ARG A 505 14.45 -12.28 -10.88
CA ARG A 505 15.29 -12.97 -11.88
C ARG A 505 16.73 -13.12 -11.39
N MET A 506 17.32 -12.06 -10.81
CA MET A 506 18.67 -12.13 -10.24
C MET A 506 18.75 -13.18 -9.11
N ASN A 507 17.77 -13.21 -8.22
CA ASN A 507 17.72 -14.18 -7.13
C ASN A 507 17.55 -15.63 -7.64
N GLN A 508 16.77 -15.83 -8.71
CA GLN A 508 16.66 -17.14 -9.36
C GLN A 508 18.01 -17.60 -9.94
N PHE A 509 18.78 -16.70 -10.56
CA PHE A 509 20.12 -17.03 -11.06
C PHE A 509 21.10 -17.33 -9.92
N ARG A 510 21.07 -16.57 -8.83
CA ARG A 510 21.85 -16.86 -7.62
C ARG A 510 21.51 -18.23 -7.04
N ALA A 511 20.22 -18.57 -6.93
CA ALA A 511 19.76 -19.87 -6.46
C ALA A 511 20.20 -21.04 -7.38
N ALA A 512 20.34 -20.76 -8.69
CA ALA A 512 20.85 -21.72 -9.67
C ALA A 512 22.40 -21.81 -9.68
N GLY A 513 23.10 -21.09 -8.79
CA GLY A 513 24.57 -21.11 -8.68
C GLY A 513 25.30 -20.32 -9.78
N VAL A 514 24.60 -19.44 -10.49
CA VAL A 514 25.18 -18.54 -11.48
C VAL A 514 25.83 -17.35 -10.74
N SER A 515 27.07 -16.98 -11.13
CA SER A 515 27.73 -15.82 -10.54
C SER A 515 26.96 -14.52 -10.83
N GLU A 516 27.12 -13.50 -9.98
CA GLU A 516 26.47 -12.20 -10.20
C GLU A 516 26.89 -11.55 -11.53
N GLU A 517 28.15 -11.73 -11.90
CA GLU A 517 28.68 -11.23 -13.18
C GLU A 517 28.07 -11.95 -14.38
N ASP A 518 27.94 -13.28 -14.32
CA ASP A 518 27.32 -14.07 -15.39
C ASP A 518 25.80 -13.84 -15.45
N ALA A 519 25.12 -13.69 -14.32
CA ALA A 519 23.71 -13.32 -14.26
C ALA A 519 23.47 -11.93 -14.86
N ALA A 520 24.35 -10.95 -14.57
CA ALA A 520 24.29 -9.63 -15.16
C ALA A 520 24.52 -9.67 -16.68
N VAL A 521 25.41 -10.54 -17.17
CA VAL A 521 25.66 -10.77 -18.59
C VAL A 521 24.46 -11.42 -19.26
N VAL A 522 23.85 -12.45 -18.65
CA VAL A 522 22.65 -13.12 -19.18
C VAL A 522 21.44 -12.19 -19.22
N LEU A 523 21.23 -11.40 -18.18
CA LEU A 523 20.21 -10.36 -18.15
C LEU A 523 20.53 -9.17 -19.07
N GLY A 524 21.78 -9.01 -19.46
CA GLY A 524 22.26 -8.02 -20.40
C GLY A 524 22.45 -8.53 -21.82
N GLN A 525 22.30 -9.83 -22.09
CA GLN A 525 22.28 -10.37 -23.46
C GLN A 525 20.95 -9.99 -24.10
N MET A 526 21.03 -8.96 -24.90
CA MET A 526 19.93 -8.52 -25.76
C MET A 526 19.82 -9.45 -26.97
N SER A 527 18.60 -9.56 -27.49
CA SER A 527 18.41 -10.19 -28.80
C SER A 527 19.29 -9.49 -29.87
N ALA A 528 19.63 -10.17 -30.94
CA ALA A 528 20.39 -9.56 -32.02
C ALA A 528 19.67 -8.34 -32.62
N GLU A 529 18.35 -8.29 -32.55
CA GLU A 529 17.49 -7.18 -32.97
C GLU A 529 17.63 -5.97 -32.04
N ASP A 530 17.65 -6.18 -30.73
CA ASP A 530 17.85 -5.12 -29.74
C ASP A 530 19.26 -4.51 -29.84
N GLN A 531 20.27 -5.36 -30.07
CA GLN A 531 21.65 -4.89 -30.32
C GLN A 531 21.77 -4.05 -31.57
N ALA A 532 21.04 -4.39 -32.65
CA ALA A 532 21.00 -3.62 -33.88
C ALA A 532 20.28 -2.28 -33.68
N LEU A 533 19.20 -2.26 -32.91
CA LEU A 533 18.47 -1.06 -32.51
C LEU A 533 19.38 -0.08 -31.74
N ILE A 534 20.09 -0.57 -30.72
CA ILE A 534 21.04 0.24 -29.95
C ILE A 534 22.24 0.72 -30.78
N ALA A 535 22.74 -0.14 -31.69
CA ALA A 535 23.81 0.25 -32.58
C ALA A 535 23.40 1.39 -33.53
N GLY A 536 22.12 1.46 -33.92
CA GLY A 536 21.54 2.57 -34.66
C GLY A 536 21.42 3.88 -33.86
N LEU A 537 21.35 3.80 -32.53
CA LEU A 537 21.21 4.95 -31.65
C LEU A 537 22.54 5.56 -31.15
N LYS A 538 23.68 5.09 -31.63
CA LYS A 538 25.02 5.57 -31.21
C LYS A 538 25.26 7.08 -31.37
N ASN A 539 24.43 7.78 -32.12
CA ASN A 539 24.50 9.22 -32.33
C ASN A 539 23.30 9.95 -31.72
N VAL A 540 22.93 9.61 -30.51
CA VAL A 540 21.79 10.24 -29.81
C VAL A 540 22.07 11.73 -29.59
N PRO A 541 21.24 12.65 -30.07
CA PRO A 541 21.42 14.07 -29.85
C PRO A 541 21.36 14.40 -28.34
N LYS A 542 22.19 15.37 -27.91
CA LYS A 542 22.16 15.85 -26.54
C LYS A 542 20.74 16.35 -26.18
N GLY A 543 20.13 15.75 -25.17
CA GLY A 543 18.77 16.07 -24.75
C GLY A 543 17.69 15.19 -25.38
N ALA A 544 18.06 14.11 -26.07
CA ALA A 544 17.10 13.11 -26.54
C ALA A 544 16.46 12.38 -25.33
N THR A 545 15.18 12.07 -25.47
CA THR A 545 14.43 11.35 -24.43
C THR A 545 13.87 10.05 -24.98
N LEU A 546 13.91 8.99 -24.18
CA LEU A 546 13.30 7.71 -24.47
C LEU A 546 12.36 7.34 -23.33
N LEU A 547 11.13 6.97 -23.64
CA LEU A 547 10.08 6.70 -22.64
C LEU A 547 9.92 7.82 -21.59
N GLY A 548 10.09 9.09 -22.00
CA GLY A 548 10.00 10.26 -21.12
C GLY A 548 11.26 10.60 -20.31
N HIS A 549 12.32 9.79 -20.41
CA HIS A 549 13.59 9.99 -19.71
C HIS A 549 14.67 10.55 -20.65
N GLU A 550 15.46 11.52 -20.17
CA GLU A 550 16.59 12.07 -20.94
C GLU A 550 17.74 11.04 -20.96
N LEU A 551 18.23 10.74 -22.17
CA LEU A 551 19.33 9.82 -22.35
C LEU A 551 20.65 10.44 -21.91
N SER A 552 21.48 9.67 -21.22
CA SER A 552 22.78 10.11 -20.75
C SER A 552 23.77 10.33 -21.91
N THR A 553 24.70 11.24 -21.71
CA THR A 553 25.87 11.40 -22.59
C THR A 553 27.05 10.51 -22.18
N ASP A 554 26.99 9.88 -21.00
CA ASP A 554 27.92 8.84 -20.60
C ASP A 554 27.60 7.53 -21.31
N GLN A 555 28.57 6.95 -22.02
CA GLN A 555 28.34 5.80 -22.89
C GLN A 555 27.86 4.55 -22.12
N ALA A 556 28.45 4.28 -20.97
CA ALA A 556 28.08 3.09 -20.17
C ALA A 556 26.68 3.22 -19.58
N PHE A 557 26.35 4.42 -19.11
CA PHE A 557 25.00 4.69 -18.57
C PHE A 557 23.95 4.78 -19.68
N LEU A 558 24.30 5.31 -20.85
CA LEU A 558 23.47 5.31 -22.04
C LEU A 558 23.17 3.88 -22.51
N ASP A 559 24.20 3.03 -22.63
CA ASP A 559 24.04 1.63 -23.03
C ASP A 559 23.11 0.89 -22.06
N TRP A 560 23.23 1.18 -20.77
CA TRP A 560 22.35 0.63 -19.75
C TRP A 560 20.90 1.17 -19.86
N GLN A 561 20.72 2.49 -20.06
CA GLN A 561 19.38 3.08 -20.28
C GLN A 561 18.69 2.49 -21.52
N LEU A 562 19.43 2.30 -22.61
CA LEU A 562 18.90 1.76 -23.86
C LEU A 562 18.49 0.28 -23.71
N ARG A 563 19.27 -0.52 -22.96
CA ARG A 563 18.92 -1.91 -22.67
C ARG A 563 17.60 -2.00 -21.91
N LEU A 564 17.49 -1.22 -20.84
CA LEU A 564 16.27 -1.19 -20.02
C LEU A 564 15.05 -0.70 -20.80
N ALA A 565 15.24 0.29 -21.69
CA ALA A 565 14.17 0.78 -22.54
C ALA A 565 13.68 -0.29 -23.53
N ALA A 566 14.60 -1.06 -24.12
CA ALA A 566 14.25 -2.16 -25.01
C ALA A 566 13.49 -3.28 -24.28
N GLU A 567 13.91 -3.64 -23.06
CA GLU A 567 13.18 -4.61 -22.21
C GLU A 567 11.76 -4.13 -21.87
N ALA A 568 11.62 -2.84 -21.50
CA ALA A 568 10.31 -2.27 -21.18
C ALA A 568 9.38 -2.20 -22.38
N MET A 569 9.93 -1.90 -23.60
CA MET A 569 9.16 -1.91 -24.84
C MET A 569 8.70 -3.31 -25.21
N ALA A 570 9.58 -4.33 -25.07
CA ALA A 570 9.23 -5.73 -25.32
C ALA A 570 8.12 -6.21 -24.36
N ASP A 571 8.22 -5.89 -23.07
CA ASP A 571 7.19 -6.23 -22.08
C ASP A 571 5.86 -5.50 -22.32
N ALA A 572 5.90 -4.24 -22.74
CA ALA A 572 4.71 -3.48 -23.13
C ALA A 572 4.04 -4.06 -24.38
N ALA A 573 4.82 -4.49 -25.37
CA ALA A 573 4.32 -5.13 -26.58
C ALA A 573 3.66 -6.47 -26.27
N GLU A 574 4.29 -7.32 -25.44
CA GLU A 574 3.72 -8.59 -24.98
C GLU A 574 2.41 -8.40 -24.19
N LYS A 575 2.36 -7.39 -23.33
CA LYS A 575 1.13 -7.06 -22.58
C LYS A 575 0.02 -6.54 -23.49
N ALA A 576 0.36 -5.73 -24.49
CA ALA A 576 -0.61 -5.24 -25.47
C ALA A 576 -1.17 -6.39 -26.31
N GLU A 577 -0.32 -7.33 -26.71
CA GLU A 577 -0.72 -8.53 -27.45
C GLU A 577 -1.61 -9.44 -26.61
N ASN A 578 -1.23 -9.71 -25.35
CA ASN A 578 -2.04 -10.49 -24.40
C ASN A 578 -3.38 -9.81 -24.08
N TYR A 579 -3.42 -8.49 -23.95
CA TYR A 579 -4.65 -7.74 -23.78
C TYR A 579 -5.55 -7.85 -25.02
N TYR A 580 -4.99 -7.70 -26.20
CA TYR A 580 -5.71 -7.85 -27.47
C TYR A 580 -6.36 -9.25 -27.57
N TYR A 581 -5.59 -10.32 -27.34
CA TYR A 581 -6.10 -11.69 -27.34
C TYR A 581 -7.18 -11.91 -26.26
N SER A 582 -7.05 -11.32 -25.07
CA SER A 582 -8.05 -11.45 -24.02
C SER A 582 -9.37 -10.75 -24.38
N VAL A 583 -9.29 -9.57 -25.01
CA VAL A 583 -10.47 -8.80 -25.46
C VAL A 583 -11.15 -9.50 -26.63
N GLU A 584 -10.36 -10.02 -27.57
CA GLU A 584 -10.88 -10.77 -28.72
C GLU A 584 -11.57 -12.06 -28.28
N LYS A 585 -10.96 -12.80 -27.36
CA LYS A 585 -11.54 -14.01 -26.78
C LYS A 585 -12.84 -13.70 -26.02
N THR A 586 -12.90 -12.62 -25.22
CA THR A 586 -14.10 -12.23 -24.49
C THR A 586 -15.24 -11.86 -25.48
N LYS A 587 -14.92 -11.14 -26.56
CA LYS A 587 -15.90 -10.81 -27.60
C LYS A 587 -16.39 -12.05 -28.34
N GLN A 588 -15.50 -13.02 -28.59
CA GLN A 588 -15.86 -14.28 -29.24
C GLN A 588 -16.76 -15.13 -28.33
N ASP A 589 -16.45 -15.21 -27.02
CA ASP A 589 -17.27 -15.91 -26.04
C ASP A 589 -18.65 -15.25 -25.86
N GLU A 590 -18.73 -13.91 -25.92
CA GLU A 590 -20.00 -13.16 -25.90
C GLU A 590 -20.81 -13.38 -27.18
N TRP A 591 -20.13 -13.45 -28.33
CA TRP A 591 -20.75 -13.70 -29.62
C TRP A 591 -21.28 -15.13 -29.73
N GLU A 592 -20.52 -16.13 -29.26
CA GLU A 592 -20.96 -17.52 -29.18
C GLU A 592 -22.20 -17.69 -28.28
N LYS A 593 -22.21 -17.04 -27.11
CA LYS A 593 -23.38 -17.03 -26.22
C LYS A 593 -24.60 -16.34 -26.85
N TRP A 594 -24.37 -15.27 -27.59
CA TRP A 594 -25.45 -14.58 -28.30
C TRP A 594 -26.01 -15.44 -29.44
N ILE A 595 -25.14 -16.12 -30.20
CA ILE A 595 -25.56 -17.08 -31.25
C ILE A 595 -26.37 -18.23 -30.64
N GLU A 596 -25.93 -18.82 -29.51
CA GLU A 596 -26.68 -19.85 -28.80
C GLU A 596 -28.07 -19.35 -28.39
N GLN A 597 -28.16 -18.13 -27.83
CA GLN A 597 -29.46 -17.54 -27.45
C GLN A 597 -30.38 -17.29 -28.66
N VAL A 598 -29.84 -16.85 -29.78
CA VAL A 598 -30.61 -16.61 -31.01
C VAL A 598 -31.03 -17.91 -31.68
N CYS A 599 -30.22 -18.97 -31.56
CA CYS A 599 -30.58 -20.29 -32.11
C CYS A 599 -31.64 -21.01 -31.28
N ASP A 600 -31.72 -20.77 -29.95
CA ASP A 600 -32.74 -21.33 -29.07
C ASP A 600 -34.12 -20.64 -29.25
N ASP A 601 -34.20 -19.43 -29.80
CA ASP A 601 -35.41 -18.63 -29.96
C ASP A 601 -36.11 -18.82 -31.34
N GLU A 602 -35.97 -19.95 -32.04
CA GLU A 602 -36.67 -20.29 -33.32
C GLU A 602 -36.71 -19.16 -34.38
N VAL A 603 -35.64 -18.40 -34.55
CA VAL A 603 -35.56 -17.38 -35.61
C VAL A 603 -35.08 -18.00 -36.89
N GLY A 604 -35.89 -17.87 -37.96
CA GLY A 604 -35.68 -18.53 -39.23
C GLY A 604 -34.38 -18.13 -39.93
N SER A 605 -33.80 -19.04 -40.71
CA SER A 605 -32.50 -18.99 -41.40
C SER A 605 -32.27 -17.82 -42.38
N SER A 606 -33.22 -16.92 -42.57
CA SER A 606 -33.09 -15.73 -43.42
C SER A 606 -32.46 -14.52 -42.70
N ASP A 607 -32.64 -14.43 -41.40
CA ASP A 607 -32.18 -13.24 -40.63
C ASP A 607 -30.72 -13.31 -40.23
N VAL A 608 -30.13 -14.49 -40.21
CA VAL A 608 -28.72 -14.72 -39.87
C VAL A 608 -27.78 -14.20 -40.95
N LYS A 609 -28.22 -14.08 -42.20
CA LYS A 609 -27.36 -13.59 -43.30
C LYS A 609 -27.20 -12.06 -43.35
N GLU A 610 -28.14 -11.29 -42.80
CA GLU A 610 -28.01 -9.83 -42.71
C GLU A 610 -27.12 -9.37 -41.53
N LEU A 611 -26.96 -10.22 -40.50
CA LEU A 611 -26.13 -9.91 -39.30
C LEU A 611 -24.63 -10.19 -39.46
N THR A 612 -24.23 -10.84 -40.57
CA THR A 612 -22.79 -11.15 -40.83
C THR A 612 -22.04 -10.05 -41.60
N SER A 613 -22.69 -8.95 -41.97
CA SER A 613 -22.01 -7.75 -42.46
C SER A 613 -21.63 -6.85 -41.28
N VAL A 614 -20.56 -7.19 -40.62
CA VAL A 614 -19.96 -6.33 -39.57
C VAL A 614 -19.37 -5.12 -40.32
N ASP A 615 -19.88 -3.95 -39.94
CA ASP A 615 -19.36 -2.68 -40.44
C ASP A 615 -17.92 -2.51 -39.93
N GLU A 616 -16.94 -2.64 -40.80
CA GLU A 616 -15.51 -2.51 -40.48
C GLU A 616 -15.12 -1.13 -39.89
N ASN A 617 -16.06 -0.19 -39.85
CA ASN A 617 -15.89 1.14 -39.24
C ASN A 617 -16.15 1.21 -37.72
N LEU A 618 -16.50 0.11 -37.05
CA LEU A 618 -16.74 0.06 -35.60
C LEU A 618 -15.52 -0.35 -34.76
N TYR A 619 -14.36 -0.55 -35.39
CA TYR A 619 -13.13 -0.75 -34.64
C TYR A 619 -12.53 0.61 -34.27
N PRO A 620 -12.46 0.98 -32.98
CA PRO A 620 -11.52 2.03 -32.59
C PRO A 620 -10.13 1.52 -32.97
N GLU A 621 -9.36 2.35 -33.68
CA GLU A 621 -7.96 2.08 -33.99
C GLU A 621 -7.30 1.49 -32.76
N SER A 622 -6.92 0.22 -32.85
CA SER A 622 -6.44 -0.53 -31.70
C SER A 622 -5.20 0.15 -31.13
N VAL A 623 -5.06 0.17 -29.82
CA VAL A 623 -3.85 0.65 -29.14
C VAL A 623 -2.60 0.00 -29.75
N GLY A 624 -2.73 -1.23 -30.29
CA GLY A 624 -1.70 -1.93 -31.07
C GLY A 624 -1.30 -1.21 -32.37
N SER A 625 -2.22 -0.58 -33.10
CA SER A 625 -1.84 0.19 -34.31
C SER A 625 -1.07 1.45 -33.95
N GLN A 626 -1.41 2.13 -32.88
CA GLN A 626 -0.65 3.30 -32.41
C GLN A 626 0.77 2.92 -31.94
N VAL A 627 0.93 1.77 -31.29
CA VAL A 627 2.25 1.24 -30.91
C VAL A 627 3.03 0.81 -32.13
N TYR A 628 2.38 0.17 -33.12
CA TYR A 628 3.00 -0.20 -34.40
C TYR A 628 3.39 1.02 -35.23
N ASP A 629 2.55 2.05 -35.32
CA ASP A 629 2.84 3.29 -36.04
C ASP A 629 3.98 4.07 -35.37
N VAL A 630 4.08 4.07 -34.07
CA VAL A 630 5.22 4.63 -33.33
C VAL A 630 6.49 3.82 -33.61
N LEU A 631 6.42 2.50 -33.59
CA LEU A 631 7.55 1.62 -33.93
C LEU A 631 7.96 1.75 -35.40
N GLU A 632 7.00 1.86 -36.33
CA GLU A 632 7.29 2.05 -37.76
C GLU A 632 7.89 3.44 -38.07
N GLN A 633 7.48 4.49 -37.36
CA GLN A 633 8.13 5.80 -37.45
C GLN A 633 9.55 5.81 -36.88
N TRP A 634 9.88 4.87 -36.00
CA TRP A 634 11.23 4.69 -35.44
C TRP A 634 12.13 3.81 -36.32
N TYR A 635 11.52 2.90 -37.11
CA TYR A 635 12.24 2.05 -38.07
C TYR A 635 12.56 2.76 -39.41
N LYS A 636 11.92 3.88 -39.71
CA LYS A 636 12.20 4.75 -40.87
C LYS A 636 13.05 5.94 -40.45
#